data_22dae4ba1f22e354f8d31afaab692b1f
#
_entry.id   22dae4ba1f22e354f8d31afaab692b1f
#
_cell.length_a   1.000
_cell.length_b   1.000
_cell.length_c   1.000
_cell.angle_alpha   90.00
_cell.angle_beta   90.00
_cell.angle_gamma   90.00
#
_symmetry.space_group_name_H-M   'P 1'
#
loop_
_entity.id
_entity.type
_entity.pdbx_description
1 polymer ?
#
loop_
_entity_poly.entity_id
_entity_poly.type
_entity_poly.pdbx_seq_one_letter_code
_entity_poly.pdbx_strand_id
1 'polypeptide(L)'
;MNPGSPTPQAGILNHSRRTAPRILDNSLARRRPHDEQLIVNTLISLTNNGKADNTIKSVSQNLTRISQFTDLTDPEKVKAYIAQATKATGEPLSNATKAKLVFCYDCLCQTNKIEWKAPKYKCEEGTPIIPTTENVTKIIGASTKRYATIFTILAETGLEGEELHKLSKKKIDTEQGIISVEGCKGHASGTYKLKTHTAEMLREYLARNPQEYPFPRPYIMSQIWRRVRDRLADNLKQPDLKKIPMKNLRNYSGAKLYYSLPDPIAVMRHLRHKKLETTMHYLRGITIDGEEEYLCKTASNDKEATQLIEQGFQYVLTTPQNIMLFRKRK
;
A
#
# COMPACT_ATOMS: atom_id res chain seq x y z
N MET A 1 -10.70 69.56 33.01
CA MET A 1 -10.65 68.66 34.17
C MET A 1 -11.38 67.40 33.85
N ASN A 2 -10.62 66.34 33.71
CA ASN A 2 -11.10 64.98 33.47
C ASN A 2 -11.30 64.29 34.81
N PRO A 3 -12.23 63.38 35.00
CA PRO A 3 -11.83 61.99 35.20
C PRO A 3 -12.74 60.92 34.59
N GLY A 4 -12.16 59.93 33.99
CA GLY A 4 -12.08 58.57 34.50
C GLY A 4 -13.18 57.66 34.03
N SER A 5 -12.97 56.95 32.93
CA SER A 5 -13.73 55.76 32.52
C SER A 5 -13.20 54.49 33.24
N PRO A 6 -14.06 53.61 33.74
CA PRO A 6 -13.64 52.31 34.26
C PRO A 6 -13.52 51.24 33.17
N THR A 7 -12.43 50.54 33.19
CA THR A 7 -12.15 49.30 32.43
C THR A 7 -13.06 48.15 32.82
N PRO A 8 -13.52 47.29 31.90
CA PRO A 8 -14.23 46.07 32.24
C PRO A 8 -13.25 44.97 32.65
N GLN A 9 -13.49 44.37 33.79
CA GLN A 9 -12.79 43.17 34.27
C GLN A 9 -13.11 41.97 33.38
N ALA A 10 -12.04 41.35 32.86
CA ALA A 10 -12.10 40.07 32.16
C ALA A 10 -12.38 38.94 33.15
N GLY A 11 -13.52 38.29 32.98
CA GLY A 11 -13.90 37.09 33.72
C GLY A 11 -12.98 35.93 33.35
N ILE A 12 -12.29 35.40 34.35
CA ILE A 12 -11.43 34.18 34.22
C ILE A 12 -12.35 32.97 34.16
N LEU A 13 -12.56 32.44 32.98
CA LEU A 13 -13.14 31.11 32.78
C LEU A 13 -12.04 30.05 33.04
N ASN A 14 -12.07 29.52 34.25
CA ASN A 14 -11.27 28.32 34.62
C ASN A 14 -11.79 27.10 33.87
N HIS A 15 -11.23 26.80 32.71
CA HIS A 15 -11.28 25.46 32.14
C HIS A 15 -10.23 24.59 32.82
N SER A 16 -10.68 23.81 33.80
CA SER A 16 -9.91 22.71 34.36
C SER A 16 -9.61 21.68 33.25
N ARG A 17 -8.48 21.88 32.55
CA ARG A 17 -7.89 20.84 31.72
C ARG A 17 -7.43 19.74 32.67
N ARG A 18 -8.17 18.64 32.70
CA ARG A 18 -7.69 17.38 33.23
C ARG A 18 -6.44 17.00 32.43
N THR A 19 -5.29 17.31 32.96
CA THR A 19 -4.01 16.84 32.47
C THR A 19 -3.94 15.34 32.70
N ALA A 20 -4.11 14.56 31.63
CA ALA A 20 -3.68 13.18 31.62
C ALA A 20 -2.18 13.16 32.02
N PRO A 21 -1.72 12.18 32.79
CA PRO A 21 -0.35 12.16 33.22
C PRO A 21 0.56 12.14 31.98
N ARG A 22 1.34 13.20 31.80
CA ARG A 22 2.45 13.26 30.85
C ARG A 22 3.51 12.27 31.32
N ILE A 23 3.43 11.02 30.84
CA ILE A 23 4.57 10.09 30.84
C ILE A 23 5.43 10.48 29.65
N LEU A 24 6.11 11.60 29.73
CA LEU A 24 7.14 12.05 28.82
C LEU A 24 8.12 12.93 29.59
N ASP A 25 8.97 12.28 30.35
CA ASP A 25 10.30 12.81 30.60
C ASP A 25 11.24 12.12 29.57
N ASN A 26 11.55 12.84 28.51
CA ASN A 26 12.29 12.35 27.35
C ASN A 26 13.80 12.48 27.51
N SER A 27 14.26 12.75 28.72
CA SER A 27 15.66 13.05 28.97
C SER A 27 16.39 11.99 29.75
N LEU A 28 16.44 10.76 29.41
CA LEU A 28 17.31 9.73 29.97
C LEU A 28 16.61 8.34 29.98
N ALA A 29 16.12 7.90 28.86
CA ALA A 29 15.90 6.47 28.66
C ALA A 29 17.28 5.79 28.62
N ARG A 30 17.89 5.52 29.78
CA ARG A 30 19.06 4.66 29.91
C ARG A 30 18.63 3.29 29.42
N ARG A 31 19.16 2.90 28.25
CA ARG A 31 19.04 1.52 27.79
C ARG A 31 19.57 0.62 28.90
N ARG A 32 18.76 -0.32 29.36
CA ARG A 32 19.19 -1.28 30.37
C ARG A 32 20.11 -2.27 29.66
N PRO A 33 21.35 -2.50 30.13
CA PRO A 33 22.28 -3.42 29.45
C PRO A 33 21.69 -4.83 29.30
N HIS A 34 20.86 -5.24 30.23
CA HIS A 34 20.16 -6.54 30.19
C HIS A 34 19.16 -6.62 29.06
N ASP A 35 18.33 -5.59 28.85
CA ASP A 35 17.38 -5.54 27.73
C ASP A 35 18.08 -5.59 26.37
N GLU A 36 19.23 -4.93 26.23
CA GLU A 36 20.04 -4.97 25.01
C GLU A 36 20.52 -6.39 24.71
N GLN A 37 20.98 -7.14 25.73
CA GLN A 37 21.39 -8.53 25.56
C GLN A 37 20.24 -9.42 25.12
N LEU A 38 19.04 -9.27 25.72
CA LEU A 38 17.85 -10.03 25.32
C LEU A 38 17.47 -9.75 23.86
N ILE A 39 17.53 -8.49 23.45
CA ILE A 39 17.26 -8.09 22.05
C ILE A 39 18.30 -8.73 21.11
N VAL A 40 19.58 -8.62 21.41
CA VAL A 40 20.67 -9.19 20.59
C VAL A 40 20.50 -10.70 20.42
N ASN A 41 20.28 -11.43 21.53
CA ASN A 41 20.03 -12.88 21.50
C ASN A 41 18.85 -13.21 20.57
N THR A 42 17.77 -12.43 20.65
CA THR A 42 16.59 -12.60 19.80
C THR A 42 16.90 -12.40 18.35
N LEU A 43 17.66 -11.35 17.99
CA LEU A 43 18.01 -11.06 16.59
C LEU A 43 18.93 -12.15 16.02
N ILE A 44 19.90 -12.63 16.79
CA ILE A 44 20.78 -13.75 16.40
C ILE A 44 19.93 -15.01 16.14
N SER A 45 19.02 -15.34 17.07
CA SER A 45 18.11 -16.50 16.91
C SER A 45 17.27 -16.38 15.64
N LEU A 46 16.68 -15.21 15.36
CA LEU A 46 15.88 -14.97 14.16
C LEU A 46 16.72 -15.10 12.88
N THR A 47 17.98 -14.62 12.90
CA THR A 47 18.92 -14.75 11.79
C THR A 47 19.26 -16.22 11.53
N ASN A 48 19.60 -16.96 12.59
CA ASN A 48 19.93 -18.38 12.50
C ASN A 48 18.75 -19.23 12.01
N ASN A 49 17.53 -18.80 12.31
CA ASN A 49 16.30 -19.44 11.83
C ASN A 49 15.86 -18.94 10.44
N GLY A 50 16.71 -18.22 9.69
CA GLY A 50 16.46 -17.80 8.32
C GLY A 50 15.31 -16.81 8.14
N LYS A 51 14.98 -16.02 9.18
CA LYS A 51 13.95 -14.98 9.06
C LYS A 51 14.41 -13.86 8.13
N ALA A 52 13.49 -13.31 7.35
CA ALA A 52 13.81 -12.22 6.42
C ALA A 52 14.33 -10.97 7.14
N ASP A 53 15.30 -10.27 6.56
CA ASP A 53 15.94 -9.05 7.12
C ASP A 53 14.94 -8.00 7.57
N ASN A 54 13.87 -7.78 6.79
CA ASN A 54 12.81 -6.84 7.14
C ASN A 54 12.04 -7.24 8.41
N THR A 55 11.90 -8.55 8.67
CA THR A 55 11.30 -9.08 9.89
C THR A 55 12.24 -8.84 11.07
N ILE A 56 13.52 -9.18 10.92
CA ILE A 56 14.56 -8.96 11.93
C ILE A 56 14.64 -7.49 12.29
N LYS A 57 14.73 -6.60 11.30
CA LYS A 57 14.73 -5.15 11.49
C LYS A 57 13.48 -4.65 12.21
N SER A 58 12.31 -5.18 11.84
CA SER A 58 11.04 -4.81 12.48
C SER A 58 10.99 -5.25 13.94
N VAL A 59 11.46 -6.47 14.26
CA VAL A 59 11.55 -6.96 15.63
C VAL A 59 12.51 -6.10 16.44
N SER A 60 13.71 -5.83 15.93
CA SER A 60 14.70 -4.95 16.55
C SER A 60 14.08 -3.59 16.92
N GLN A 61 13.49 -2.89 15.98
CA GLN A 61 12.91 -1.57 16.18
C GLN A 61 11.78 -1.57 17.23
N ASN A 62 10.91 -2.59 17.20
CA ASN A 62 9.79 -2.65 18.12
C ASN A 62 10.23 -3.06 19.53
N LEU A 63 11.19 -3.98 19.68
CA LEU A 63 11.74 -4.34 20.99
C LEU A 63 12.50 -3.15 21.60
N THR A 64 13.33 -2.46 20.82
CA THR A 64 14.00 -1.22 21.25
C THR A 64 12.98 -0.17 21.71
N ARG A 65 11.85 -0.04 20.98
CA ARG A 65 10.78 0.87 21.42
C ARG A 65 10.17 0.44 22.75
N ILE A 66 9.88 -0.83 22.95
CA ILE A 66 9.29 -1.34 24.20
C ILE A 66 10.27 -1.12 25.36
N SER A 67 11.57 -1.42 25.20
CA SER A 67 12.59 -1.27 26.24
C SER A 67 12.79 0.16 26.73
N GLN A 68 12.42 1.16 25.91
CA GLN A 68 12.44 2.57 26.33
C GLN A 68 11.40 2.90 27.42
N PHE A 69 10.32 2.14 27.49
CA PHE A 69 9.18 2.44 28.35
C PHE A 69 8.97 1.40 29.47
N THR A 70 9.47 0.19 29.29
CA THR A 70 9.27 -0.89 30.25
C THR A 70 10.42 -1.89 30.25
N ASP A 71 10.51 -2.68 31.32
CA ASP A 71 11.47 -3.76 31.47
C ASP A 71 11.05 -4.96 30.64
N LEU A 72 11.94 -5.44 29.76
CA LEU A 72 11.66 -6.61 28.90
C LEU A 72 11.65 -7.93 29.67
N THR A 73 12.12 -7.96 30.90
CA THR A 73 12.06 -9.17 31.77
C THR A 73 10.73 -9.34 32.50
N ASP A 74 9.89 -8.29 32.50
CA ASP A 74 8.59 -8.28 33.17
C ASP A 74 7.44 -8.33 32.17
N PRO A 75 6.90 -9.52 31.84
CA PRO A 75 5.83 -9.67 30.87
C PRO A 75 4.56 -8.88 31.18
N GLU A 76 4.23 -8.72 32.48
CA GLU A 76 3.00 -8.01 32.85
C GLU A 76 3.14 -6.50 32.62
N LYS A 77 4.31 -5.93 32.89
CA LYS A 77 4.58 -4.53 32.52
C LYS A 77 4.58 -4.31 31.02
N VAL A 78 5.13 -5.25 30.24
CA VAL A 78 5.06 -5.18 28.76
C VAL A 78 3.63 -5.25 28.26
N LYS A 79 2.77 -6.12 28.84
CA LYS A 79 1.33 -6.15 28.50
C LYS A 79 0.65 -4.81 28.78
N ALA A 80 0.88 -4.27 29.98
CA ALA A 80 0.31 -2.98 30.37
C ALA A 80 0.76 -1.85 29.42
N TYR A 81 2.05 -1.81 29.07
CA TYR A 81 2.56 -0.86 28.09
C TYR A 81 1.88 -1.02 26.73
N ILE A 82 1.81 -2.23 26.15
CA ILE A 82 1.18 -2.46 24.84
C ILE A 82 -0.29 -2.05 24.85
N ALA A 83 -1.01 -2.35 25.94
CA ALA A 83 -2.42 -2.01 26.08
C ALA A 83 -2.66 -0.48 26.04
N GLN A 84 -1.78 0.30 26.68
CA GLN A 84 -1.91 1.75 26.85
C GLN A 84 -1.11 2.56 25.84
N ALA A 85 -0.26 1.93 25.01
CA ALA A 85 0.62 2.63 24.09
C ALA A 85 -0.13 3.51 23.08
N THR A 86 0.39 4.72 22.89
CA THR A 86 -0.20 5.73 22.01
C THR A 86 0.73 6.08 20.83
N LYS A 87 0.17 6.70 19.81
CA LYS A 87 0.92 7.38 18.74
C LYS A 87 1.56 8.66 19.30
N ALA A 88 2.47 9.26 18.53
CA ALA A 88 3.04 10.57 18.85
C ALA A 88 1.96 11.68 18.94
N THR A 89 0.80 11.48 18.30
CA THR A 89 -0.36 12.36 18.35
C THR A 89 -1.19 12.21 19.64
N GLY A 90 -0.84 11.27 20.54
CA GLY A 90 -1.61 10.96 21.75
C GLY A 90 -2.76 9.96 21.55
N GLU A 91 -3.10 9.60 20.32
CA GLU A 91 -4.14 8.62 20.05
C GLU A 91 -3.68 7.19 20.38
N PRO A 92 -4.57 6.28 20.82
CA PRO A 92 -4.24 4.88 21.05
C PRO A 92 -3.67 4.21 19.78
N LEU A 93 -2.74 3.27 19.97
CA LEU A 93 -2.29 2.42 18.86
C LEU A 93 -3.44 1.54 18.36
N SER A 94 -3.48 1.33 17.04
CA SER A 94 -4.42 0.36 16.45
C SER A 94 -4.15 -1.06 16.93
N ASN A 95 -5.19 -1.90 16.98
CA ASN A 95 -5.05 -3.32 17.35
C ASN A 95 -4.03 -4.06 16.48
N ALA A 96 -3.95 -3.74 15.18
CA ALA A 96 -2.93 -4.31 14.29
C ALA A 96 -1.50 -3.93 14.72
N THR A 97 -1.29 -2.68 15.18
CA THR A 97 0.01 -2.26 15.71
C THR A 97 0.32 -2.93 17.05
N LYS A 98 -0.68 -3.03 17.95
CA LYS A 98 -0.55 -3.75 19.22
C LYS A 98 -0.22 -5.23 18.99
N ALA A 99 -0.92 -5.90 18.08
CA ALA A 99 -0.64 -7.29 17.71
C ALA A 99 0.79 -7.48 17.17
N LYS A 100 1.30 -6.50 16.41
CA LYS A 100 2.68 -6.51 15.94
C LYS A 100 3.68 -6.38 17.09
N LEU A 101 3.43 -5.53 18.09
CA LEU A 101 4.27 -5.42 19.29
C LEU A 101 4.27 -6.74 20.08
N VAL A 102 3.09 -7.36 20.23
CA VAL A 102 2.95 -8.68 20.84
C VAL A 102 3.81 -9.71 20.12
N PHE A 103 3.73 -9.81 18.80
CA PHE A 103 4.54 -10.72 17.99
C PHE A 103 6.05 -10.50 18.22
N CYS A 104 6.49 -9.25 18.25
CA CYS A 104 7.91 -8.94 18.47
C CYS A 104 8.37 -9.36 19.86
N TYR A 105 7.55 -9.13 20.89
CA TYR A 105 7.87 -9.53 22.24
C TYR A 105 7.78 -11.05 22.44
N ASP A 106 6.84 -11.71 21.77
CA ASP A 106 6.74 -13.17 21.75
C ASP A 106 8.02 -13.83 21.20
N CYS A 107 8.60 -13.28 20.12
CA CYS A 107 9.90 -13.74 19.63
C CYS A 107 11.00 -13.63 20.71
N LEU A 108 11.00 -12.54 21.51
CA LEU A 108 11.98 -12.36 22.58
C LEU A 108 11.75 -13.38 23.72
N CYS A 109 10.51 -13.56 24.15
CA CYS A 109 10.16 -14.50 25.21
C CYS A 109 10.52 -15.93 24.83
N GLN A 110 10.19 -16.36 23.60
CA GLN A 110 10.53 -17.69 23.09
C GLN A 110 12.05 -17.92 23.05
N THR A 111 12.81 -16.94 22.59
CA THR A 111 14.28 -17.06 22.51
C THR A 111 14.94 -17.11 23.88
N ASN A 112 14.49 -16.28 24.81
CA ASN A 112 15.14 -16.12 26.14
C ASN A 112 14.43 -16.94 27.24
N LYS A 113 13.49 -17.82 26.87
CA LYS A 113 12.76 -18.72 27.80
C LYS A 113 12.02 -17.95 28.91
N ILE A 114 11.42 -16.82 28.57
CA ILE A 114 10.58 -16.03 29.47
C ILE A 114 9.14 -16.52 29.31
N GLU A 115 8.55 -16.97 30.42
CA GLU A 115 7.15 -17.37 30.40
C GLU A 115 6.24 -16.16 30.28
N TRP A 116 5.36 -16.18 29.28
CA TRP A 116 4.34 -15.17 29.13
C TRP A 116 3.11 -15.68 28.38
N LYS A 117 1.97 -15.12 28.75
CA LYS A 117 0.72 -15.37 28.04
C LYS A 117 0.41 -14.19 27.11
N ALA A 118 0.64 -14.37 25.82
CA ALA A 118 0.46 -13.34 24.80
C ALA A 118 -1.00 -12.84 24.75
N PRO A 119 -1.26 -11.53 24.87
CA PRO A 119 -2.59 -10.97 24.68
C PRO A 119 -2.99 -11.03 23.19
N LYS A 120 -4.29 -11.28 22.93
CA LYS A 120 -4.84 -11.30 21.60
C LYS A 120 -5.60 -10.00 21.31
N TYR A 121 -5.20 -9.30 20.26
CA TYR A 121 -5.90 -8.12 19.76
C TYR A 121 -6.68 -8.48 18.52
N LYS A 122 -8.02 -8.31 18.54
CA LYS A 122 -8.86 -8.52 17.37
C LYS A 122 -8.55 -7.43 16.35
N CYS A 123 -7.99 -7.83 15.21
CA CYS A 123 -7.74 -6.94 14.08
C CYS A 123 -8.93 -7.01 13.13
N GLU A 124 -9.56 -5.89 12.88
CA GLU A 124 -10.56 -5.79 11.83
C GLU A 124 -9.85 -5.60 10.48
N GLU A 125 -10.18 -6.45 9.54
CA GLU A 125 -9.72 -6.30 8.17
C GLU A 125 -10.56 -5.20 7.50
N GLY A 126 -9.94 -4.05 7.25
CA GLY A 126 -10.59 -3.01 6.46
C GLY A 126 -10.78 -3.42 5.00
N THR A 127 -11.83 -2.89 4.37
CA THR A 127 -12.05 -3.06 2.94
C THR A 127 -10.89 -2.41 2.16
N PRO A 128 -10.25 -3.11 1.22
CA PRO A 128 -9.21 -2.53 0.40
C PRO A 128 -9.71 -1.33 -0.41
N ILE A 129 -8.96 -0.24 -0.39
CA ILE A 129 -9.27 0.92 -1.23
C ILE A 129 -8.82 0.63 -2.65
N ILE A 130 -9.76 0.66 -3.59
CA ILE A 130 -9.50 0.54 -5.02
C ILE A 130 -9.64 1.94 -5.63
N PRO A 131 -8.54 2.55 -6.11
CA PRO A 131 -8.63 3.86 -6.73
C PRO A 131 -9.29 3.76 -8.10
N THR A 132 -10.04 4.79 -8.49
CA THR A 132 -10.61 4.90 -9.83
C THR A 132 -9.52 5.12 -10.89
N THR A 133 -9.80 4.76 -12.14
CA THR A 133 -8.90 5.01 -13.28
C THR A 133 -8.59 6.51 -13.39
N GLU A 134 -9.58 7.36 -13.21
CA GLU A 134 -9.42 8.81 -13.25
C GLU A 134 -8.40 9.30 -12.21
N ASN A 135 -8.52 8.86 -10.95
CA ASN A 135 -7.62 9.27 -9.88
C ASN A 135 -6.18 8.78 -10.12
N VAL A 136 -6.01 7.54 -10.57
CA VAL A 136 -4.69 6.99 -10.91
C VAL A 136 -4.06 7.78 -12.05
N THR A 137 -4.82 8.06 -13.12
CA THR A 137 -4.35 8.83 -14.28
C THR A 137 -3.98 10.25 -13.91
N LYS A 138 -4.78 10.94 -13.07
CA LYS A 138 -4.47 12.29 -12.57
C LYS A 138 -3.15 12.31 -11.80
N ILE A 139 -2.91 11.37 -10.89
CA ILE A 139 -1.69 11.33 -10.08
C ILE A 139 -0.47 11.01 -10.96
N ILE A 140 -0.59 10.06 -11.88
CA ILE A 140 0.48 9.70 -12.82
C ILE A 140 0.81 10.88 -13.72
N GLY A 141 -0.20 11.55 -14.30
CA GLY A 141 -0.04 12.71 -15.16
C GLY A 141 0.59 13.93 -14.48
N ALA A 142 0.36 14.09 -13.16
CA ALA A 142 0.98 15.14 -12.36
C ALA A 142 2.43 14.80 -11.93
N SER A 143 2.92 13.60 -12.24
CA SER A 143 4.26 13.14 -11.91
C SER A 143 5.27 13.56 -12.96
N THR A 144 6.55 13.66 -12.60
CA THR A 144 7.62 13.84 -13.59
C THR A 144 7.71 12.62 -14.50
N LYS A 145 8.19 12.79 -15.75
CA LYS A 145 8.32 11.69 -16.74
C LYS A 145 8.95 10.42 -16.15
N ARG A 146 10.00 10.58 -15.35
CA ARG A 146 10.67 9.47 -14.64
C ARG A 146 9.70 8.68 -13.76
N TYR A 147 8.94 9.34 -12.92
CA TYR A 147 8.04 8.68 -11.95
C TYR A 147 6.70 8.29 -12.59
N ALA A 148 6.26 9.01 -13.60
CA ALA A 148 5.12 8.61 -14.42
C ALA A 148 5.35 7.22 -15.03
N THR A 149 6.54 6.97 -15.61
CA THR A 149 6.92 5.65 -16.13
C THR A 149 6.84 4.57 -15.03
N ILE A 150 7.44 4.82 -13.86
CA ILE A 150 7.45 3.89 -12.74
C ILE A 150 6.01 3.55 -12.28
N PHE A 151 5.19 4.58 -12.10
CA PHE A 151 3.82 4.40 -11.61
C PHE A 151 2.90 3.77 -12.65
N THR A 152 3.13 4.03 -13.94
CA THR A 152 2.42 3.36 -15.03
C THR A 152 2.73 1.87 -15.05
N ILE A 153 3.99 1.48 -14.91
CA ILE A 153 4.38 0.06 -14.82
C ILE A 153 3.70 -0.60 -13.62
N LEU A 154 3.75 0.03 -12.44
CA LEU A 154 3.10 -0.52 -11.23
C LEU A 154 1.58 -0.64 -11.40
N ALA A 155 0.93 0.35 -12.03
CA ALA A 155 -0.51 0.34 -12.27
C ALA A 155 -0.93 -0.70 -13.33
N GLU A 156 -0.08 -0.98 -14.31
CA GLU A 156 -0.34 -1.96 -15.37
C GLU A 156 -0.11 -3.39 -14.90
N THR A 157 0.98 -3.63 -14.17
CA THR A 157 1.41 -4.98 -13.78
C THR A 157 0.96 -5.42 -12.39
N GLY A 158 0.61 -4.47 -11.52
CA GLY A 158 0.33 -4.76 -10.12
C GLY A 158 1.56 -5.19 -9.31
N LEU A 159 2.78 -4.95 -9.81
CA LEU A 159 4.01 -5.22 -9.08
C LEU A 159 4.08 -4.45 -7.77
N GLU A 160 4.69 -5.03 -6.76
CA GLU A 160 5.10 -4.29 -5.58
C GLU A 160 6.35 -3.45 -5.86
N GLY A 161 6.49 -2.35 -5.14
CA GLY A 161 7.67 -1.50 -5.30
C GLY A 161 9.00 -2.22 -5.08
N GLU A 162 9.02 -3.24 -4.20
CA GLU A 162 10.20 -4.06 -3.93
C GLU A 162 10.55 -4.95 -5.14
N GLU A 163 9.55 -5.51 -5.80
CA GLU A 163 9.73 -6.34 -7.00
C GLU A 163 10.26 -5.51 -8.17
N LEU A 164 9.70 -4.31 -8.35
CA LEU A 164 10.19 -3.39 -9.37
C LEU A 164 11.62 -2.90 -9.07
N HIS A 165 11.94 -2.59 -7.81
CA HIS A 165 13.29 -2.18 -7.41
C HIS A 165 14.34 -3.25 -7.70
N LYS A 166 14.01 -4.51 -7.48
CA LYS A 166 14.89 -5.68 -7.72
C LYS A 166 14.91 -6.13 -9.18
N LEU A 167 14.13 -5.51 -10.05
CA LEU A 167 14.09 -5.86 -11.46
C LEU A 167 15.40 -5.44 -12.14
N SER A 168 16.24 -6.43 -12.51
CA SER A 168 17.47 -6.21 -13.26
C SER A 168 17.14 -5.86 -14.71
N LYS A 169 17.93 -4.97 -15.30
CA LYS A 169 17.85 -4.61 -16.72
C LYS A 169 17.94 -5.81 -17.64
N LYS A 170 18.69 -6.85 -17.27
CA LYS A 170 18.84 -8.12 -18.03
C LYS A 170 17.53 -8.90 -18.17
N LYS A 171 16.53 -8.61 -17.32
CA LYS A 171 15.20 -9.24 -17.33
C LYS A 171 14.13 -8.40 -18.02
N ILE A 172 14.57 -7.39 -18.77
CA ILE A 172 13.70 -6.45 -19.49
C ILE A 172 14.04 -6.57 -20.98
N ASP A 173 13.08 -7.07 -21.75
CA ASP A 173 13.11 -7.00 -23.20
C ASP A 173 12.36 -5.74 -23.65
N THR A 174 13.11 -4.71 -24.06
CA THR A 174 12.54 -3.43 -24.45
C THR A 174 11.96 -3.46 -25.87
N GLU A 175 12.33 -4.41 -26.72
CA GLU A 175 11.81 -4.54 -28.07
C GLU A 175 10.42 -5.16 -28.05
N GLN A 176 10.27 -6.24 -27.30
CA GLN A 176 8.98 -6.92 -27.15
C GLN A 176 8.12 -6.33 -26.04
N GLY A 177 8.66 -5.41 -25.22
CA GLY A 177 7.96 -4.83 -24.07
C GLY A 177 7.69 -5.85 -22.97
N ILE A 178 8.60 -6.82 -22.77
CA ILE A 178 8.45 -7.90 -21.79
C ILE A 178 9.33 -7.63 -20.58
N ILE A 179 8.76 -7.82 -19.39
CA ILE A 179 9.49 -7.80 -18.12
C ILE A 179 9.30 -9.13 -17.40
N SER A 180 10.40 -9.74 -16.91
CA SER A 180 10.38 -10.97 -16.13
C SER A 180 10.79 -10.68 -14.69
N VAL A 181 9.92 -11.00 -13.73
CA VAL A 181 10.14 -10.69 -12.31
C VAL A 181 10.25 -11.96 -11.49
N GLU A 182 11.17 -11.96 -10.53
CA GLU A 182 11.28 -13.01 -9.53
C GLU A 182 10.28 -12.79 -8.41
N GLY A 183 9.73 -13.87 -7.90
CA GLY A 183 8.82 -13.80 -6.77
C GLY A 183 9.54 -13.37 -5.50
N CYS A 184 8.96 -12.46 -4.77
CA CYS A 184 9.42 -12.09 -3.43
C CYS A 184 8.26 -12.09 -2.44
N LYS A 185 8.55 -12.19 -1.14
CA LYS A 185 7.54 -12.17 -0.05
C LYS A 185 6.37 -13.13 -0.24
N GLY A 186 6.60 -14.30 -0.83
CA GLY A 186 5.54 -15.28 -1.04
C GLY A 186 4.78 -15.15 -2.36
N HIS A 187 5.14 -14.21 -3.25
CA HIS A 187 4.63 -14.18 -4.62
C HIS A 187 5.37 -15.19 -5.51
N ALA A 188 4.71 -15.65 -6.56
CA ALA A 188 5.33 -16.44 -7.61
C ALA A 188 6.17 -15.55 -8.54
N SER A 189 7.14 -16.13 -9.26
CA SER A 189 7.78 -15.48 -10.40
C SER A 189 6.78 -15.33 -11.54
N GLY A 190 7.01 -14.38 -12.45
CA GLY A 190 6.10 -14.15 -13.57
C GLY A 190 6.66 -13.20 -14.61
N THR A 191 6.02 -13.20 -15.77
CA THR A 191 6.36 -12.37 -16.90
C THR A 191 5.17 -11.53 -17.29
N TYR A 192 5.40 -10.26 -17.62
CA TYR A 192 4.39 -9.33 -18.08
C TYR A 192 4.76 -8.77 -19.44
N LYS A 193 3.79 -8.72 -20.33
CA LYS A 193 3.88 -7.95 -21.56
C LYS A 193 3.24 -6.59 -21.32
N LEU A 194 4.04 -5.55 -21.43
CA LEU A 194 3.60 -4.17 -21.25
C LEU A 194 2.87 -3.70 -22.51
N LYS A 195 1.96 -2.76 -22.35
CA LYS A 195 1.35 -2.04 -23.47
C LYS A 195 2.42 -1.27 -24.25
N THR A 196 2.22 -1.08 -25.53
CA THR A 196 3.18 -0.40 -26.43
C THR A 196 3.66 0.94 -25.85
N HIS A 197 2.73 1.79 -25.42
CA HIS A 197 3.06 3.08 -24.82
C HIS A 197 3.92 2.92 -23.54
N THR A 198 3.60 1.98 -22.66
CA THR A 198 4.36 1.73 -21.44
C THR A 198 5.75 1.19 -21.74
N ALA A 199 5.88 0.33 -22.77
CA ALA A 199 7.16 -0.18 -23.23
C ALA A 199 8.06 0.93 -23.81
N GLU A 200 7.49 1.88 -24.56
CA GLU A 200 8.19 3.07 -25.05
C GLU A 200 8.68 3.95 -23.89
N MET A 201 7.81 4.26 -22.93
CA MET A 201 8.19 5.00 -21.73
C MET A 201 9.33 4.30 -20.97
N LEU A 202 9.28 2.98 -20.87
CA LEU A 202 10.32 2.19 -20.21
C LEU A 202 11.64 2.23 -20.99
N ARG A 203 11.61 2.14 -22.32
CA ARG A 203 12.81 2.25 -23.17
C ARG A 203 13.51 3.58 -22.95
N GLU A 204 12.78 4.70 -22.98
CA GLU A 204 13.35 6.01 -22.70
C GLU A 204 13.87 6.14 -21.27
N TYR A 205 13.16 5.56 -20.30
CA TYR A 205 13.58 5.53 -18.92
C TYR A 205 14.93 4.83 -18.76
N LEU A 206 15.10 3.64 -19.37
CA LEU A 206 16.32 2.84 -19.28
C LEU A 206 17.50 3.48 -20.00
N ALA A 207 17.28 4.21 -21.08
CA ALA A 207 18.32 4.96 -21.76
C ALA A 207 18.96 6.02 -20.83
N ARG A 208 18.17 6.62 -19.93
CA ARG A 208 18.63 7.60 -18.94
C ARG A 208 19.10 7.01 -17.60
N ASN A 209 18.86 5.71 -17.39
CA ASN A 209 19.20 4.98 -16.16
C ASN A 209 19.95 3.68 -16.54
N PRO A 210 21.27 3.78 -16.87
CA PRO A 210 22.02 2.66 -17.44
C PRO A 210 22.40 1.56 -16.44
N GLN A 211 22.26 1.81 -15.13
CA GLN A 211 22.63 0.87 -14.07
C GLN A 211 21.84 -0.45 -14.18
N GLU A 212 22.40 -1.55 -13.67
CA GLU A 212 21.77 -2.87 -13.72
C GLU A 212 20.40 -2.92 -13.03
N TYR A 213 20.25 -2.23 -11.90
CA TYR A 213 18.98 -2.08 -11.16
C TYR A 213 18.51 -0.63 -11.29
N PRO A 214 17.73 -0.30 -12.34
CA PRO A 214 17.46 1.09 -12.70
C PRO A 214 16.41 1.77 -11.83
N PHE A 215 15.61 1.00 -11.09
CA PHE A 215 14.48 1.53 -10.33
C PHE A 215 14.86 1.93 -8.90
N PRO A 216 14.36 3.06 -8.39
CA PRO A 216 14.68 3.54 -7.05
C PRO A 216 14.09 2.62 -5.96
N ARG A 217 14.57 2.78 -4.73
CA ARG A 217 14.04 2.03 -3.57
C ARG A 217 12.56 2.31 -3.36
N PRO A 218 11.77 1.33 -2.88
CA PRO A 218 10.32 1.45 -2.67
C PRO A 218 9.92 2.64 -1.81
N TYR A 219 10.73 2.94 -0.81
CA TYR A 219 10.51 4.08 0.06
C TYR A 219 10.53 5.41 -0.71
N ILE A 220 11.50 5.59 -1.63
CA ILE A 220 11.60 6.80 -2.47
C ILE A 220 10.39 6.90 -3.38
N MET A 221 10.00 5.80 -4.06
CA MET A 221 8.81 5.76 -4.90
C MET A 221 7.56 6.17 -4.12
N SER A 222 7.37 5.61 -2.93
CA SER A 222 6.22 5.90 -2.06
C SER A 222 6.21 7.34 -1.57
N GLN A 223 7.38 7.94 -1.26
CA GLN A 223 7.47 9.34 -0.89
C GLN A 223 7.11 10.28 -2.04
N ILE A 224 7.62 10.00 -3.24
CA ILE A 224 7.31 10.81 -4.42
C ILE A 224 5.83 10.70 -4.77
N TRP A 225 5.25 9.47 -4.77
CA TRP A 225 3.81 9.27 -4.96
C TRP A 225 3.01 10.12 -3.98
N ARG A 226 3.34 10.04 -2.68
CA ARG A 226 2.64 10.82 -1.64
C ARG A 226 2.74 12.31 -1.90
N ARG A 227 3.95 12.82 -2.21
CA ARG A 227 4.17 14.25 -2.46
C ARG A 227 3.36 14.76 -3.66
N VAL A 228 3.36 14.02 -4.76
CA VAL A 228 2.61 14.38 -5.97
C VAL A 228 1.11 14.33 -5.69
N ARG A 229 0.64 13.26 -5.08
CA ARG A 229 -0.76 13.04 -4.72
C ARG A 229 -1.28 14.13 -3.78
N ASP A 230 -0.56 14.43 -2.70
CA ASP A 230 -0.98 15.40 -1.69
C ASP A 230 -1.04 16.81 -2.30
N ARG A 231 -0.03 17.21 -3.09
CA ARG A 231 -0.05 18.47 -3.84
C ARG A 231 -1.23 18.54 -4.82
N LEU A 232 -1.50 17.46 -5.54
CA LEU A 232 -2.62 17.40 -6.47
C LEU A 232 -3.96 17.49 -5.75
N ALA A 233 -4.10 16.79 -4.61
CA ALA A 233 -5.30 16.83 -3.77
C ALA A 233 -5.61 18.26 -3.28
N ASP A 234 -4.59 18.99 -2.86
CA ASP A 234 -4.74 20.38 -2.40
C ASP A 234 -5.09 21.32 -3.56
N ASN A 235 -4.42 21.19 -4.71
CA ASN A 235 -4.68 22.00 -5.90
C ASN A 235 -6.10 21.80 -6.47
N LEU A 236 -6.57 20.57 -6.49
CA LEU A 236 -7.90 20.21 -7.00
C LEU A 236 -9.00 20.29 -5.95
N LYS A 237 -8.66 20.58 -4.68
CA LYS A 237 -9.59 20.54 -3.53
C LYS A 237 -10.28 19.15 -3.39
N GLN A 238 -9.56 18.08 -3.69
CA GLN A 238 -10.01 16.69 -3.65
C GLN A 238 -9.30 15.90 -2.53
N PRO A 239 -9.69 16.03 -1.26
CA PRO A 239 -8.99 15.40 -0.13
C PRO A 239 -8.98 13.86 -0.20
N ASP A 240 -9.93 13.25 -0.89
CA ASP A 240 -9.99 11.79 -1.03
C ASP A 240 -8.81 11.21 -1.80
N LEU A 241 -8.16 11.98 -2.66
CA LEU A 241 -6.90 11.57 -3.30
C LEU A 241 -5.84 11.20 -2.25
N LYS A 242 -5.80 11.89 -1.10
CA LYS A 242 -4.84 11.60 -0.01
C LYS A 242 -4.98 10.20 0.58
N LYS A 243 -6.14 9.56 0.38
CA LYS A 243 -6.43 8.19 0.83
C LYS A 243 -5.83 7.09 -0.07
N ILE A 244 -5.18 7.46 -1.20
CA ILE A 244 -4.65 6.51 -2.20
C ILE A 244 -3.12 6.38 -2.04
N PRO A 245 -2.60 5.50 -1.18
CA PRO A 245 -1.17 5.22 -1.12
C PRO A 245 -0.70 4.45 -2.37
N MET A 246 0.59 4.53 -2.70
CA MET A 246 1.18 3.87 -3.87
C MET A 246 0.87 2.37 -3.95
N LYS A 247 0.83 1.67 -2.81
CA LYS A 247 0.48 0.23 -2.77
C LYS A 247 -0.88 -0.08 -3.39
N ASN A 248 -1.80 0.89 -3.43
CA ASN A 248 -3.13 0.69 -4.02
C ASN A 248 -3.11 0.62 -5.55
N LEU A 249 -1.97 0.91 -6.21
CA LEU A 249 -1.79 0.62 -7.63
C LEU A 249 -1.91 -0.88 -7.93
N ARG A 250 -1.50 -1.74 -6.98
CA ARG A 250 -1.70 -3.19 -7.07
C ARG A 250 -3.18 -3.56 -6.98
N ASN A 251 -3.93 -2.94 -6.05
CA ASN A 251 -5.39 -3.14 -5.94
C ASN A 251 -6.08 -2.69 -7.24
N TYR A 252 -5.67 -1.54 -7.77
CA TYR A 252 -6.16 -1.01 -9.03
C TYR A 252 -5.91 -1.95 -10.22
N SER A 253 -4.67 -2.47 -10.34
CA SER A 253 -4.32 -3.41 -11.41
C SER A 253 -5.18 -4.67 -11.39
N GLY A 254 -5.35 -5.28 -10.19
CA GLY A 254 -6.19 -6.46 -10.01
C GLY A 254 -7.66 -6.20 -10.28
N ALA A 255 -8.20 -5.08 -9.78
CA ALA A 255 -9.58 -4.69 -10.02
C ALA A 255 -9.85 -4.40 -11.51
N LYS A 256 -8.94 -3.68 -12.17
CA LYS A 256 -9.05 -3.40 -13.60
C LYS A 256 -9.11 -4.66 -14.44
N LEU A 257 -8.28 -5.66 -14.12
CA LEU A 257 -8.36 -6.97 -14.78
C LEU A 257 -9.70 -7.64 -14.50
N TYR A 258 -10.15 -7.65 -13.24
CA TYR A 258 -11.41 -8.28 -12.86
C TYR A 258 -12.63 -7.64 -13.52
N TYR A 259 -12.65 -6.31 -13.70
CA TYR A 259 -13.71 -5.63 -14.45
C TYR A 259 -13.76 -6.02 -15.94
N SER A 260 -12.61 -6.32 -16.55
CA SER A 260 -12.55 -6.76 -17.94
C SER A 260 -12.76 -8.27 -18.09
N LEU A 261 -12.33 -9.05 -17.12
CA LEU A 261 -12.43 -10.51 -17.05
C LEU A 261 -12.77 -10.90 -15.61
N PRO A 262 -14.05 -11.14 -15.28
CA PRO A 262 -14.51 -11.49 -13.94
C PRO A 262 -14.09 -12.92 -13.51
N ASP A 263 -12.79 -13.18 -13.53
CA ASP A 263 -12.18 -14.44 -13.11
C ASP A 263 -11.18 -14.19 -11.99
N PRO A 264 -11.48 -14.59 -10.73
CA PRO A 264 -10.55 -14.48 -9.62
C PRO A 264 -9.23 -15.23 -9.82
N ILE A 265 -9.21 -16.30 -10.60
CA ILE A 265 -8.00 -17.07 -10.90
C ILE A 265 -7.09 -16.29 -11.84
N ALA A 266 -7.67 -15.63 -12.85
CA ALA A 266 -6.91 -14.73 -13.72
C ALA A 266 -6.27 -13.58 -12.90
N VAL A 267 -7.01 -12.97 -11.98
CA VAL A 267 -6.49 -11.94 -11.07
C VAL A 267 -5.40 -12.52 -10.15
N MET A 268 -5.59 -13.72 -9.61
CA MET A 268 -4.60 -14.40 -8.78
C MET A 268 -3.29 -14.60 -9.54
N ARG A 269 -3.36 -15.07 -10.78
CA ARG A 269 -2.19 -15.26 -11.66
C ARG A 269 -1.52 -13.94 -12.01
N HIS A 270 -2.31 -12.92 -12.38
CA HIS A 270 -1.80 -11.58 -12.70
C HIS A 270 -1.05 -10.95 -11.52
N LEU A 271 -1.64 -11.00 -10.32
CA LEU A 271 -1.01 -10.50 -9.10
C LEU A 271 0.01 -11.49 -8.52
N ARG A 272 0.13 -12.70 -9.06
CA ARG A 272 1.07 -13.76 -8.64
C ARG A 272 0.88 -14.20 -7.18
N HIS A 273 -0.36 -14.14 -6.68
CA HIS A 273 -0.68 -14.64 -5.37
C HIS A 273 -0.58 -16.16 -5.33
N LYS A 274 -0.01 -16.71 -4.26
CA LYS A 274 0.06 -18.17 -4.05
C LYS A 274 -1.24 -18.77 -3.49
N LYS A 275 -2.10 -17.94 -2.92
CA LYS A 275 -3.35 -18.35 -2.30
C LYS A 275 -4.51 -17.53 -2.86
N LEU A 276 -5.61 -18.20 -3.15
CA LEU A 276 -6.81 -17.56 -3.67
C LEU A 276 -7.45 -16.62 -2.62
N GLU A 277 -7.37 -16.97 -1.34
CA GLU A 277 -7.91 -16.14 -0.24
C GLU A 277 -7.31 -14.73 -0.26
N THR A 278 -6.01 -14.61 -0.60
CA THR A 278 -5.36 -13.30 -0.74
C THR A 278 -6.01 -12.49 -1.86
N THR A 279 -6.33 -13.13 -2.99
CA THR A 279 -7.02 -12.46 -4.11
C THR A 279 -8.43 -12.07 -3.73
N MET A 280 -9.18 -12.96 -3.07
CA MET A 280 -10.55 -12.67 -2.62
C MET A 280 -10.59 -11.49 -1.64
N HIS A 281 -9.57 -11.33 -0.79
CA HIS A 281 -9.45 -10.15 0.06
C HIS A 281 -9.37 -8.86 -0.77
N TYR A 282 -8.56 -8.83 -1.84
CA TYR A 282 -8.47 -7.68 -2.76
C TYR A 282 -9.81 -7.42 -3.49
N LEU A 283 -10.52 -8.46 -3.88
CA LEU A 283 -11.77 -8.33 -4.61
C LEU A 283 -12.95 -7.87 -3.75
N ARG A 284 -12.88 -7.97 -2.41
CA ARG A 284 -13.91 -7.43 -1.49
C ARG A 284 -14.13 -5.92 -1.64
N GLY A 285 -13.13 -5.18 -2.12
CA GLY A 285 -13.26 -3.74 -2.38
C GLY A 285 -13.89 -3.39 -3.74
N ILE A 286 -14.19 -4.40 -4.56
CA ILE A 286 -14.84 -4.18 -5.86
C ILE A 286 -16.33 -4.03 -5.62
N THR A 287 -16.88 -2.87 -5.97
CA THR A 287 -18.31 -2.66 -6.03
C THR A 287 -18.83 -3.44 -7.24
N ILE A 288 -19.66 -4.44 -6.98
CA ILE A 288 -20.43 -5.09 -8.06
C ILE A 288 -21.59 -4.14 -8.32
N ASP A 289 -21.44 -3.25 -9.30
CA ASP A 289 -22.56 -2.47 -9.79
C ASP A 289 -23.54 -3.45 -10.40
N GLY A 290 -24.74 -3.56 -9.82
CA GLY A 290 -25.76 -4.53 -10.19
C GLY A 290 -26.39 -4.29 -11.58
N GLU A 291 -26.03 -3.20 -12.25
CA GLU A 291 -26.41 -2.89 -13.62
C GLU A 291 -25.14 -2.61 -14.44
N GLU A 292 -24.75 -3.59 -15.26
CA GLU A 292 -23.74 -3.37 -16.28
C GLU A 292 -24.31 -2.43 -17.34
N GLU A 293 -23.88 -1.17 -17.34
CA GLU A 293 -24.22 -0.24 -18.41
C GLU A 293 -23.38 -0.52 -19.65
N TYR A 294 -24.07 -0.88 -20.71
CA TYR A 294 -23.46 -1.08 -22.01
C TYR A 294 -23.78 0.08 -22.95
N LEU A 295 -22.78 0.52 -23.69
CA LEU A 295 -22.97 1.28 -24.91
C LEU A 295 -23.27 0.28 -26.03
N CYS A 296 -24.45 0.36 -26.63
CA CYS A 296 -24.82 -0.46 -27.77
C CYS A 296 -24.72 0.36 -29.04
N LYS A 297 -24.16 -0.23 -30.10
CA LYS A 297 -24.13 0.32 -31.46
C LYS A 297 -24.49 -0.75 -32.46
N THR A 298 -24.94 -0.33 -33.62
CA THR A 298 -25.34 -1.21 -34.73
C THR A 298 -24.40 -1.01 -35.90
N ALA A 299 -24.21 -2.05 -36.70
CA ALA A 299 -23.55 -2.00 -37.98
C ALA A 299 -24.41 -2.70 -39.04
N SER A 300 -24.50 -2.10 -40.22
CA SER A 300 -25.28 -2.62 -41.35
C SER A 300 -24.40 -3.29 -42.41
N ASN A 301 -23.08 -3.14 -42.28
CA ASN A 301 -22.08 -3.70 -43.20
C ASN A 301 -20.75 -3.98 -42.51
N ASP A 302 -19.87 -4.71 -43.17
CA ASP A 302 -18.57 -5.15 -42.64
C ASP A 302 -17.64 -3.99 -42.29
N LYS A 303 -17.71 -2.87 -43.03
CA LYS A 303 -16.88 -1.70 -42.79
C LYS A 303 -17.24 -1.05 -41.45
N GLU A 304 -18.52 -0.88 -41.17
CA GLU A 304 -19.00 -0.35 -39.90
C GLU A 304 -18.71 -1.34 -38.75
N ALA A 305 -18.88 -2.65 -38.99
CA ALA A 305 -18.55 -3.67 -38.01
C ALA A 305 -17.07 -3.66 -37.62
N THR A 306 -16.17 -3.54 -38.61
CA THR A 306 -14.74 -3.44 -38.38
C THR A 306 -14.39 -2.20 -37.56
N GLN A 307 -14.95 -1.03 -37.85
CA GLN A 307 -14.74 0.18 -37.08
C GLN A 307 -15.19 0.06 -35.62
N LEU A 308 -16.32 -0.62 -35.39
CA LEU A 308 -16.80 -0.86 -34.02
C LEU A 308 -15.88 -1.80 -33.25
N ILE A 309 -15.36 -2.86 -33.88
CA ILE A 309 -14.40 -3.79 -33.26
C ILE A 309 -13.09 -3.03 -32.93
N GLU A 310 -12.57 -2.20 -33.82
CA GLU A 310 -11.38 -1.37 -33.58
C GLU A 310 -11.58 -0.38 -32.42
N GLN A 311 -12.81 0.13 -32.25
CA GLN A 311 -13.21 0.96 -31.10
C GLN A 311 -13.39 0.15 -29.81
N GLY A 312 -13.22 -1.18 -29.84
CA GLY A 312 -13.32 -2.08 -28.68
C GLY A 312 -14.74 -2.50 -28.35
N PHE A 313 -15.68 -2.44 -29.30
CA PHE A 313 -17.01 -3.04 -29.16
C PHE A 313 -16.94 -4.54 -29.44
N GLN A 314 -17.71 -5.30 -28.70
CA GLN A 314 -17.89 -6.75 -28.87
C GLN A 314 -19.17 -7.02 -29.67
N TYR A 315 -19.07 -7.89 -30.66
CA TYR A 315 -20.24 -8.40 -31.36
C TYR A 315 -21.16 -9.19 -30.42
N VAL A 316 -22.47 -8.95 -30.54
CA VAL A 316 -23.49 -9.64 -29.72
C VAL A 316 -24.30 -10.63 -30.60
N LEU A 317 -24.98 -10.13 -31.61
CA LEU A 317 -25.80 -10.93 -32.51
C LEU A 317 -26.10 -10.14 -33.81
N THR A 318 -26.62 -10.85 -34.81
CA THR A 318 -27.22 -10.23 -35.98
C THR A 318 -28.74 -10.40 -35.91
N THR A 319 -29.47 -9.29 -36.10
CA THR A 319 -30.94 -9.30 -36.11
C THR A 319 -31.51 -9.98 -37.38
N PRO A 320 -32.78 -10.39 -37.39
CA PRO A 320 -33.42 -10.90 -38.61
C PRO A 320 -33.41 -9.92 -39.80
N GLN A 321 -33.25 -8.62 -39.54
CA GLN A 321 -33.13 -7.58 -40.52
C GLN A 321 -31.66 -7.36 -41.00
N ASN A 322 -30.76 -8.29 -40.69
CA ASN A 322 -29.35 -8.30 -41.04
C ASN A 322 -28.55 -7.13 -40.45
N ILE A 323 -29.00 -6.60 -39.32
CA ILE A 323 -28.28 -5.55 -38.56
C ILE A 323 -27.46 -6.23 -37.44
N MET A 324 -26.14 -5.98 -37.43
CA MET A 324 -25.24 -6.49 -36.39
C MET A 324 -25.28 -5.58 -35.16
N LEU A 325 -25.47 -6.18 -33.98
CA LEU A 325 -25.47 -5.50 -32.70
C LEU A 325 -24.12 -5.68 -32.02
N PHE A 326 -23.58 -4.59 -31.54
CA PHE A 326 -22.33 -4.54 -30.81
C PHE A 326 -22.54 -3.87 -29.45
N ARG A 327 -21.80 -4.34 -28.43
CA ARG A 327 -21.78 -3.73 -27.10
C ARG A 327 -20.38 -3.43 -26.65
N LYS A 328 -20.24 -2.39 -25.85
CA LYS A 328 -19.01 -2.05 -25.13
C LYS A 328 -19.41 -1.64 -23.73
N ARG A 329 -18.74 -2.16 -22.72
CA ARG A 329 -18.95 -1.76 -21.34
C ARG A 329 -18.54 -0.29 -21.17
N LYS A 330 -19.40 0.53 -20.52
CA LYS A 330 -19.08 1.93 -20.21
C LYS A 330 -17.89 2.07 -19.26
#